data_0ed24981f411c607c437df76adbb5618
#
_entry.id   0ed24981f411c607c437df76adbb5618
#
_cell.length_a   1.000
_cell.length_b   1.000
_cell.length_c   1.000
_cell.angle_alpha   90.00
_cell.angle_beta   90.00
_cell.angle_gamma   90.00
#
_symmetry.space_group_name_H-M   'P 1'
#
loop_
_entity.id
_entity.type
_entity.pdbx_description
1 polymer ?
#
loop_
_entity_poly.entity_id
_entity_poly.type
_entity_poly.pdbx_seq_one_letter_code
_entity_poly.pdbx_strand_id
1 'polypeptide(L)'
;MSSSRLIILCVFLGALLLGWLTWRARSSPRPGQAPAAIINRQPVAFTSRTFDPTSPPADMPPLSTGEEAECDSNFLSNASVGGQTRKVDATHARVTITQINMTLQLHVTIWAPAGVAPHVIEHEEGHRQIAEYYYQTAGELAQRIAAKYMGQQVEITGADLDAESNKTLQQVATDITDEYNKELNPEPTQLLYDGITDHGRNEVVVKDAVASAIKNVAFETTHPVTSPGN
;
A
#
# COMPACT_ATOMS: atom_id res chain seq x y z
N MET A 1 -11.80 -44.32 -34.50
CA MET A 1 -12.05 -43.74 -33.19
C MET A 1 -10.73 -43.12 -32.74
N SER A 2 -10.50 -42.00 -32.73
CA SER A 2 -10.91 -40.61 -32.69
C SER A 2 -9.67 -39.80 -32.44
N SER A 3 -9.21 -39.09 -33.46
CA SER A 3 -7.98 -38.29 -33.48
C SER A 3 -8.28 -36.79 -33.16
N SER A 4 -8.88 -36.52 -31.99
CA SER A 4 -9.35 -35.15 -31.69
C SER A 4 -8.79 -34.50 -30.41
N ARG A 5 -7.73 -35.06 -29.80
CA ARG A 5 -7.19 -34.51 -28.52
C ARG A 5 -5.80 -33.87 -28.60
N LEU A 6 -5.19 -33.75 -29.78
CA LEU A 6 -3.81 -33.28 -29.90
C LEU A 6 -3.65 -31.82 -30.37
N ILE A 7 -4.74 -31.13 -30.72
CA ILE A 7 -4.64 -29.77 -31.31
C ILE A 7 -4.77 -28.64 -30.26
N ILE A 8 -5.30 -28.91 -29.05
CA ILE A 8 -5.56 -27.86 -28.05
C ILE A 8 -4.30 -27.51 -27.24
N LEU A 9 -3.29 -28.37 -27.17
CA LEU A 9 -2.09 -28.14 -26.33
C LEU A 9 -1.06 -27.19 -26.97
N CYS A 10 -1.06 -27.05 -28.31
CA CYS A 10 -0.07 -26.19 -28.99
C CYS A 10 -0.42 -24.69 -28.99
N VAL A 11 -1.71 -24.33 -28.81
CA VAL A 11 -2.14 -22.92 -28.84
C VAL A 11 -1.84 -22.19 -27.54
N PHE A 12 -1.85 -22.90 -26.39
CA PHE A 12 -1.55 -22.28 -25.10
C PHE A 12 -0.06 -22.02 -24.83
N LEU A 13 0.84 -22.79 -25.43
CA LEU A 13 2.29 -22.56 -25.30
C LEU A 13 2.77 -21.37 -26.14
N GLY A 14 2.13 -21.09 -27.26
CA GLY A 14 2.46 -19.93 -28.10
C GLY A 14 2.09 -18.59 -27.47
N ALA A 15 0.99 -18.52 -26.74
CA ALA A 15 0.52 -17.28 -26.10
C ALA A 15 1.37 -16.88 -24.87
N LEU A 16 1.92 -17.84 -24.13
CA LEU A 16 2.80 -17.59 -22.98
C LEU A 16 4.19 -17.12 -23.43
N LEU A 17 4.73 -17.59 -24.55
CA LEU A 17 6.03 -17.14 -25.08
C LEU A 17 5.95 -15.74 -25.69
N LEU A 18 4.84 -15.37 -26.34
CA LEU A 18 4.63 -14.02 -26.87
C LEU A 18 4.41 -12.99 -25.75
N GLY A 19 3.74 -13.37 -24.66
CA GLY A 19 3.57 -12.51 -23.48
C GLY A 19 4.91 -12.22 -22.77
N TRP A 20 5.82 -13.16 -22.73
CA TRP A 20 7.15 -13.01 -22.12
C TRP A 20 8.11 -12.14 -22.96
N LEU A 21 8.03 -12.23 -24.27
CA LEU A 21 8.84 -11.41 -25.20
C LEU A 21 8.39 -9.95 -25.23
N THR A 22 7.10 -9.67 -25.06
CA THR A 22 6.59 -8.29 -25.01
C THR A 22 6.88 -7.56 -23.70
N TRP A 23 7.07 -8.30 -22.61
CA TRP A 23 7.39 -7.70 -21.31
C TRP A 23 8.86 -7.24 -21.21
N ARG A 24 9.79 -7.94 -21.87
CA ARG A 24 11.22 -7.56 -21.90
C ARG A 24 11.52 -6.31 -22.75
N ALA A 25 10.63 -5.91 -23.65
CA ALA A 25 10.85 -4.77 -24.55
C ALA A 25 10.47 -3.40 -23.96
N ARG A 26 9.92 -3.35 -22.71
CA ARG A 26 9.36 -2.10 -22.16
C ARG A 26 10.24 -1.34 -21.16
N SER A 27 11.45 -1.73 -20.88
CA SER A 27 12.19 -1.16 -19.75
C SER A 27 13.60 -0.66 -20.03
N SER A 28 13.90 -0.21 -21.23
CA SER A 28 15.12 0.59 -21.43
C SER A 28 14.76 2.06 -21.43
N PRO A 29 15.16 2.84 -20.40
CA PRO A 29 15.01 4.29 -20.44
C PRO A 29 15.75 4.83 -21.67
N ARG A 30 15.09 5.69 -22.44
CA ARG A 30 15.74 6.39 -23.53
C ARG A 30 16.86 7.27 -22.96
N PRO A 31 18.07 7.29 -23.56
CA PRO A 31 19.12 8.21 -23.16
C PRO A 31 18.59 9.65 -23.17
N GLY A 32 18.68 10.33 -22.03
CA GLY A 32 18.21 11.71 -21.87
C GLY A 32 16.86 11.90 -21.16
N GLN A 33 16.17 10.83 -20.76
CA GLN A 33 14.98 10.96 -19.95
C GLN A 33 15.38 11.28 -18.50
N ALA A 34 14.84 12.38 -17.95
CA ALA A 34 15.05 12.74 -16.55
C ALA A 34 14.57 11.57 -15.65
N PRO A 35 15.24 11.33 -14.50
CA PRO A 35 14.79 10.36 -13.53
C PRO A 35 13.32 10.64 -13.16
N ALA A 36 12.48 9.63 -13.19
CA ALA A 36 11.06 9.80 -12.94
C ALA A 36 10.54 8.75 -11.94
N ALA A 37 9.79 9.22 -10.95
CA ALA A 37 8.96 8.37 -10.12
C ALA A 37 7.55 8.32 -10.73
N ILE A 38 7.01 7.13 -10.88
CA ILE A 38 5.64 6.89 -11.36
C ILE A 38 4.84 6.33 -10.19
N ILE A 39 3.85 7.09 -9.74
CA ILE A 39 2.94 6.66 -8.67
C ILE A 39 1.60 6.30 -9.28
N ASN A 40 1.23 5.04 -9.16
CA ASN A 40 -0.03 4.50 -9.66
C ASN A 40 -0.97 4.21 -8.48
N ARG A 41 -1.82 5.19 -8.15
CA ARG A 41 -2.84 5.04 -7.11
C ARG A 41 -4.11 4.45 -7.74
N GLN A 42 -4.49 3.25 -7.28
CA GLN A 42 -5.70 2.56 -7.72
C GLN A 42 -6.95 3.19 -7.06
N PRO A 43 -8.13 3.07 -7.67
CA PRO A 43 -9.38 3.37 -6.98
C PRO A 43 -9.53 2.55 -5.70
N VAL A 44 -10.22 3.10 -4.70
CA VAL A 44 -10.57 2.35 -3.48
C VAL A 44 -11.47 1.18 -3.85
N ALA A 45 -11.10 -0.01 -3.38
CA ALA A 45 -11.95 -1.19 -3.46
C ALA A 45 -12.75 -1.31 -2.17
N PHE A 46 -14.06 -1.11 -2.27
CA PHE A 46 -14.97 -1.18 -1.12
C PHE A 46 -15.91 -2.38 -1.23
N THR A 47 -16.10 -3.09 -0.12
CA THR A 47 -17.03 -4.21 0.02
C THR A 47 -17.76 -4.13 1.35
N SER A 48 -19.06 -4.41 1.35
CA SER A 48 -19.85 -4.64 2.57
C SER A 48 -20.20 -6.12 2.64
N ARG A 49 -19.96 -6.76 3.78
CA ARG A 49 -20.19 -8.19 4.00
C ARG A 49 -21.01 -8.41 5.27
N THR A 50 -21.99 -9.29 5.14
CA THR A 50 -22.79 -9.71 6.29
C THR A 50 -22.24 -11.03 6.83
N PHE A 51 -22.20 -11.19 8.16
CA PHE A 51 -21.74 -12.41 8.80
C PHE A 51 -22.72 -12.90 9.89
N ASP A 52 -22.59 -14.18 10.25
CA ASP A 52 -23.26 -14.79 11.40
C ASP A 52 -22.32 -14.71 12.63
N PRO A 53 -22.69 -13.99 13.72
CA PRO A 53 -21.84 -13.89 14.90
C PRO A 53 -21.50 -15.23 15.56
N THR A 54 -22.33 -16.27 15.35
CA THR A 54 -22.08 -17.64 15.88
C THR A 54 -21.10 -18.44 15.00
N SER A 55 -20.86 -17.99 13.76
CA SER A 55 -19.98 -18.64 12.80
C SER A 55 -19.35 -17.61 11.85
N PRO A 56 -18.47 -16.72 12.39
CA PRO A 56 -17.85 -15.69 11.55
C PRO A 56 -16.98 -16.32 10.45
N PRO A 57 -16.89 -15.68 9.27
CA PRO A 57 -16.03 -16.14 8.19
C PRO A 57 -14.55 -16.19 8.61
N ALA A 58 -13.81 -17.16 8.10
CA ALA A 58 -12.40 -17.36 8.45
C ALA A 58 -11.49 -16.22 7.97
N ASP A 59 -11.93 -15.45 6.98
CA ASP A 59 -11.22 -14.28 6.43
C ASP A 59 -11.66 -12.95 7.06
N MET A 60 -12.57 -12.99 8.04
CA MET A 60 -12.96 -11.82 8.82
C MET A 60 -11.93 -11.58 9.94
N PRO A 61 -11.45 -10.33 10.15
CA PRO A 61 -10.65 -10.01 11.31
C PRO A 61 -11.46 -10.22 12.60
N PRO A 62 -10.80 -10.49 13.74
CA PRO A 62 -11.50 -10.58 15.01
C PRO A 62 -12.09 -9.21 15.38
N LEU A 63 -13.34 -9.21 15.85
CA LEU A 63 -13.94 -7.99 16.38
C LEU A 63 -13.18 -7.50 17.61
N SER A 64 -13.02 -6.18 17.73
CA SER A 64 -12.52 -5.56 18.95
C SER A 64 -13.50 -5.74 20.11
N THR A 65 -13.01 -5.64 21.34
CA THR A 65 -13.85 -5.89 22.53
C THR A 65 -14.98 -4.87 22.62
N GLY A 66 -16.22 -5.36 22.53
CA GLY A 66 -17.42 -4.54 22.64
C GLY A 66 -17.93 -3.97 21.33
N GLU A 67 -17.35 -4.37 20.20
CA GLU A 67 -17.82 -4.03 18.85
C GLU A 67 -18.73 -5.12 18.28
N GLU A 68 -19.72 -4.71 17.50
CA GLU A 68 -20.67 -5.60 16.83
C GLU A 68 -20.37 -5.72 15.33
N ALA A 69 -19.60 -4.80 14.78
CA ALA A 69 -19.16 -4.76 13.37
C ALA A 69 -17.67 -4.41 13.31
N GLU A 70 -17.09 -4.43 12.12
CA GLU A 70 -15.67 -4.13 11.91
C GLU A 70 -15.46 -3.50 10.54
N CYS A 71 -14.69 -2.41 10.48
CA CYS A 71 -14.19 -1.83 9.25
C CYS A 71 -12.72 -2.22 9.04
N ASP A 72 -12.49 -3.29 8.29
CA ASP A 72 -11.16 -3.71 7.87
C ASP A 72 -10.67 -2.82 6.72
N SER A 73 -9.63 -2.05 6.96
CA SER A 73 -8.99 -1.20 5.96
C SER A 73 -7.54 -1.62 5.72
N ASN A 74 -7.27 -2.16 4.52
CA ASN A 74 -5.98 -2.70 4.14
C ASN A 74 -5.31 -1.80 3.10
N PHE A 75 -4.24 -1.10 3.53
CA PHE A 75 -3.38 -0.29 2.67
C PHE A 75 -2.27 -1.17 2.11
N LEU A 76 -2.25 -1.33 0.80
CA LEU A 76 -1.25 -2.10 0.08
C LEU A 76 -0.37 -1.18 -0.73
N SER A 77 0.94 -1.38 -0.63
CA SER A 77 1.92 -0.68 -1.43
C SER A 77 2.96 -1.64 -1.99
N ASN A 78 3.41 -1.37 -3.20
CA ASN A 78 4.49 -2.12 -3.83
C ASN A 78 5.36 -1.14 -4.62
N ALA A 79 6.67 -1.19 -4.40
CA ALA A 79 7.65 -0.43 -5.16
C ALA A 79 8.47 -1.36 -6.06
N SER A 80 8.81 -0.87 -7.25
CA SER A 80 9.84 -1.44 -8.10
C SER A 80 10.83 -0.35 -8.50
N VAL A 81 12.12 -0.69 -8.47
CA VAL A 81 13.22 0.26 -8.68
C VAL A 81 14.06 -0.19 -9.86
N GLY A 82 14.34 0.73 -10.77
CA GLY A 82 15.25 0.56 -11.90
C GLY A 82 16.49 1.45 -11.72
N GLY A 83 17.62 0.97 -12.21
CA GLY A 83 18.89 1.69 -12.11
C GLY A 83 19.83 1.44 -13.28
N GLN A 84 20.89 2.24 -13.33
CA GLN A 84 22.00 2.07 -14.25
C GLN A 84 23.25 1.66 -13.48
N THR A 85 23.85 0.54 -13.86
CA THR A 85 25.09 0.03 -13.24
C THR A 85 26.28 0.44 -14.10
N ARG A 86 27.24 1.16 -13.50
CA ARG A 86 28.51 1.51 -14.10
C ARG A 86 29.63 0.76 -13.41
N LYS A 87 30.28 -0.16 -14.13
CA LYS A 87 31.45 -0.90 -13.63
C LYS A 87 32.64 0.06 -13.45
N VAL A 88 33.29 -0.04 -12.31
CA VAL A 88 34.54 0.68 -11.98
C VAL A 88 35.73 -0.22 -12.28
N ASP A 89 35.64 -1.51 -11.84
CA ASP A 89 36.60 -2.56 -12.16
C ASP A 89 35.89 -3.94 -12.21
N ALA A 90 36.64 -5.05 -12.13
CA ALA A 90 36.09 -6.39 -12.21
C ALA A 90 35.17 -6.77 -11.01
N THR A 91 35.36 -6.12 -9.86
CA THR A 91 34.67 -6.44 -8.60
C THR A 91 33.94 -5.27 -7.98
N HIS A 92 33.97 -4.09 -8.59
CA HIS A 92 33.34 -2.87 -8.10
C HIS A 92 32.50 -2.22 -9.17
N ALA A 93 31.30 -1.76 -8.80
CA ALA A 93 30.45 -0.96 -9.66
C ALA A 93 29.65 0.05 -8.83
N ARG A 94 29.04 1.00 -9.54
CA ARG A 94 28.13 2.00 -9.00
C ARG A 94 26.76 1.84 -9.65
N VAL A 95 25.71 1.69 -8.83
CA VAL A 95 24.32 1.65 -9.25
C VAL A 95 23.73 3.04 -9.03
N THR A 96 23.16 3.65 -10.07
CA THR A 96 22.42 4.90 -9.99
C THR A 96 20.94 4.61 -10.14
N ILE A 97 20.10 5.02 -9.18
CA ILE A 97 18.65 4.84 -9.23
C ILE A 97 18.07 5.81 -10.26
N THR A 98 17.43 5.29 -11.31
CA THR A 98 16.94 6.10 -12.43
C THR A 98 15.42 6.00 -12.64
N GLN A 99 14.76 5.04 -11.99
CA GLN A 99 13.33 4.81 -12.09
C GLN A 99 12.78 4.23 -10.82
N ILE A 100 11.65 4.74 -10.36
CA ILE A 100 10.87 4.18 -9.26
C ILE A 100 9.42 4.12 -9.71
N ASN A 101 8.79 2.94 -9.58
CA ASN A 101 7.36 2.77 -9.81
C ASN A 101 6.75 2.30 -8.51
N MET A 102 5.71 2.98 -8.02
CA MET A 102 4.93 2.54 -6.88
C MET A 102 3.47 2.32 -7.27
N THR A 103 2.91 1.21 -6.83
CA THR A 103 1.47 0.94 -6.93
C THR A 103 0.88 0.98 -5.53
N LEU A 104 -0.17 1.77 -5.35
CA LEU A 104 -0.87 1.97 -4.09
C LEU A 104 -2.30 1.48 -4.22
N GLN A 105 -2.81 0.76 -3.21
CA GLN A 105 -4.17 0.26 -3.16
C GLN A 105 -4.74 0.45 -1.76
N LEU A 106 -6.04 0.70 -1.67
CA LEU A 106 -6.81 0.64 -0.44
C LEU A 106 -7.99 -0.30 -0.66
N HIS A 107 -8.04 -1.35 0.14
CA HIS A 107 -9.19 -2.23 0.22
C HIS A 107 -9.89 -1.99 1.55
N VAL A 108 -11.19 -1.72 1.51
CA VAL A 108 -12.00 -1.54 2.70
C VAL A 108 -13.14 -2.56 2.69
N THR A 109 -13.31 -3.28 3.78
CA THR A 109 -14.42 -4.19 3.98
C THR A 109 -15.13 -3.86 5.28
N ILE A 110 -16.42 -3.50 5.20
CA ILE A 110 -17.26 -3.38 6.40
C ILE A 110 -17.94 -4.73 6.63
N TRP A 111 -17.67 -5.33 7.77
CA TRP A 111 -18.26 -6.56 8.25
C TRP A 111 -19.33 -6.24 9.29
N ALA A 112 -20.55 -6.70 9.09
CA ALA A 112 -21.63 -6.44 10.00
C ALA A 112 -22.58 -7.66 10.10
N PRO A 113 -23.11 -7.99 11.28
CA PRO A 113 -24.11 -9.04 11.39
C PRO A 113 -25.42 -8.64 10.74
N ALA A 114 -26.20 -9.63 10.33
CA ALA A 114 -27.53 -9.39 9.78
C ALA A 114 -28.43 -8.71 10.82
N GLY A 115 -29.06 -7.57 10.43
CA GLY A 115 -30.01 -6.85 11.28
C GLY A 115 -29.36 -6.02 12.39
N VAL A 116 -28.04 -5.79 12.32
CA VAL A 116 -27.36 -4.85 13.23
C VAL A 116 -28.00 -3.45 13.16
N ALA A 117 -27.93 -2.72 14.26
CA ALA A 117 -28.52 -1.38 14.32
C ALA A 117 -27.85 -0.40 13.35
N PRO A 118 -28.59 0.53 12.72
CA PRO A 118 -28.03 1.45 11.71
C PRO A 118 -26.84 2.27 12.22
N HIS A 119 -26.86 2.70 13.49
CA HIS A 119 -25.77 3.50 14.06
C HIS A 119 -24.42 2.74 14.11
N VAL A 120 -24.44 1.41 14.22
CA VAL A 120 -23.24 0.57 14.15
C VAL A 120 -22.61 0.66 12.75
N ILE A 121 -23.45 0.53 11.70
CA ILE A 121 -22.98 0.69 10.31
C ILE A 121 -22.45 2.10 10.07
N GLU A 122 -23.12 3.13 10.60
CA GLU A 122 -22.68 4.52 10.49
C GLU A 122 -21.32 4.74 11.16
N HIS A 123 -21.07 4.06 12.29
CA HIS A 123 -19.77 4.08 12.94
C HIS A 123 -18.69 3.49 12.06
N GLU A 124 -18.89 2.31 11.48
CA GLU A 124 -17.92 1.67 10.57
C GLU A 124 -17.68 2.51 9.30
N GLU A 125 -18.70 3.21 8.81
CA GLU A 125 -18.55 4.19 7.73
C GLU A 125 -17.64 5.36 8.12
N GLY A 126 -17.59 5.72 9.40
CA GLY A 126 -16.63 6.70 9.91
C GLY A 126 -15.18 6.22 9.79
N HIS A 127 -14.91 4.97 10.17
CA HIS A 127 -13.60 4.33 9.98
C HIS A 127 -13.20 4.30 8.49
N ARG A 128 -14.14 3.93 7.61
CA ARG A 128 -13.91 3.97 6.16
C ARG A 128 -13.55 5.38 5.67
N GLN A 129 -14.26 6.42 6.14
CA GLN A 129 -13.98 7.82 5.75
C GLN A 129 -12.57 8.25 6.19
N ILE A 130 -12.12 7.83 7.37
CA ILE A 130 -10.75 8.09 7.85
C ILE A 130 -9.74 7.40 6.93
N ALA A 131 -9.92 6.11 6.62
CA ALA A 131 -9.04 5.37 5.73
C ALA A 131 -8.94 6.04 4.34
N GLU A 132 -10.09 6.42 3.76
CA GLU A 132 -10.14 7.12 2.47
C GLU A 132 -9.46 8.49 2.53
N TYR A 133 -9.59 9.24 3.62
CA TYR A 133 -8.91 10.51 3.82
C TYR A 133 -7.38 10.35 3.74
N TYR A 134 -6.82 9.38 4.46
CA TYR A 134 -5.39 9.08 4.39
C TYR A 134 -4.97 8.62 2.99
N TYR A 135 -5.80 7.83 2.33
CA TYR A 135 -5.53 7.38 0.97
C TYR A 135 -5.58 8.51 -0.07
N GLN A 136 -6.31 9.60 0.18
CA GLN A 136 -6.32 10.76 -0.72
C GLN A 136 -4.92 11.39 -0.85
N THR A 137 -4.16 11.44 0.24
CA THR A 137 -2.81 12.02 0.28
C THR A 137 -1.69 11.00 0.01
N ALA A 138 -2.03 9.72 -0.09
CA ALA A 138 -1.09 8.60 -0.27
C ALA A 138 -0.18 8.78 -1.50
N GLY A 139 -0.71 9.33 -2.59
CA GLY A 139 0.08 9.60 -3.81
C GLY A 139 1.15 10.65 -3.61
N GLU A 140 0.85 11.72 -2.89
CA GLU A 140 1.81 12.80 -2.58
C GLU A 140 2.89 12.30 -1.62
N LEU A 141 2.50 11.51 -0.62
CA LEU A 141 3.43 10.84 0.28
C LEU A 141 4.40 9.95 -0.49
N ALA A 142 3.88 9.06 -1.34
CA ALA A 142 4.70 8.16 -2.15
C ALA A 142 5.66 8.94 -3.08
N GLN A 143 5.19 10.04 -3.70
CA GLN A 143 6.03 10.89 -4.53
C GLN A 143 7.17 11.55 -3.74
N ARG A 144 6.89 12.03 -2.51
CA ARG A 144 7.89 12.62 -1.62
C ARG A 144 8.95 11.61 -1.20
N ILE A 145 8.53 10.39 -0.85
CA ILE A 145 9.45 9.32 -0.47
C ILE A 145 10.29 8.89 -1.67
N ALA A 146 9.67 8.61 -2.81
CA ALA A 146 10.40 8.22 -4.02
C ALA A 146 11.44 9.27 -4.44
N ALA A 147 11.13 10.56 -4.25
CA ALA A 147 12.06 11.66 -4.57
C ALA A 147 13.35 11.63 -3.71
N LYS A 148 13.31 11.07 -2.49
CA LYS A 148 14.50 10.92 -1.64
C LYS A 148 15.51 9.94 -2.24
N TYR A 149 15.04 8.90 -2.93
CA TYR A 149 15.87 7.83 -3.49
C TYR A 149 16.27 8.09 -4.94
N MET A 150 15.52 8.90 -5.66
CA MET A 150 15.76 9.18 -7.07
C MET A 150 17.12 9.83 -7.29
N GLY A 151 17.94 9.26 -8.18
CA GLY A 151 19.29 9.75 -8.48
C GLY A 151 20.36 9.33 -7.48
N GLN A 152 20.00 8.65 -6.38
CA GLN A 152 20.98 8.12 -5.44
C GLN A 152 21.93 7.16 -6.13
N GLN A 153 23.17 7.13 -5.65
CA GLN A 153 24.22 6.24 -6.12
C GLN A 153 24.65 5.31 -4.99
N VAL A 154 24.67 4.01 -5.26
CA VAL A 154 25.09 2.97 -4.32
C VAL A 154 26.30 2.26 -4.90
N GLU A 155 27.39 2.20 -4.14
CA GLU A 155 28.57 1.39 -4.48
C GLU A 155 28.27 -0.07 -4.16
N ILE A 156 28.60 -0.95 -5.09
CA ILE A 156 28.47 -2.40 -4.93
C ILE A 156 29.80 -3.09 -5.20
N THR A 157 30.01 -4.21 -4.51
CA THR A 157 31.20 -5.04 -4.65
C THR A 157 30.81 -6.51 -4.71
N GLY A 158 31.46 -7.28 -5.56
CA GLY A 158 31.20 -8.70 -5.68
C GLY A 158 31.83 -9.33 -6.93
N ALA A 159 31.81 -10.65 -6.97
CA ALA A 159 32.26 -11.40 -8.13
C ALA A 159 31.22 -11.35 -9.27
N ASP A 160 29.93 -11.22 -8.93
CA ASP A 160 28.82 -11.05 -9.86
C ASP A 160 28.15 -9.70 -9.62
N LEU A 161 28.61 -8.68 -10.32
CA LEU A 161 28.11 -7.32 -10.18
C LEU A 161 26.66 -7.15 -10.65
N ASP A 162 26.18 -8.01 -11.54
CA ASP A 162 24.79 -7.93 -12.02
C ASP A 162 23.83 -8.49 -10.95
N ALA A 163 24.23 -9.57 -10.24
CA ALA A 163 23.48 -10.09 -9.11
C ALA A 163 23.46 -9.08 -7.94
N GLU A 164 24.61 -8.47 -7.60
CA GLU A 164 24.67 -7.46 -6.53
C GLU A 164 23.88 -6.20 -6.87
N SER A 165 23.87 -5.77 -8.15
CA SER A 165 23.04 -4.65 -8.60
C SER A 165 21.55 -4.95 -8.41
N ASN A 166 21.09 -6.12 -8.85
CA ASN A 166 19.68 -6.51 -8.68
C ASN A 166 19.27 -6.59 -7.22
N LYS A 167 20.11 -7.16 -6.36
CA LYS A 167 19.87 -7.23 -4.91
C LYS A 167 19.77 -5.83 -4.30
N THR A 168 20.65 -4.91 -4.69
CA THR A 168 20.63 -3.53 -4.22
C THR A 168 19.34 -2.81 -4.64
N LEU A 169 18.91 -2.95 -5.88
CA LEU A 169 17.66 -2.35 -6.36
C LEU A 169 16.43 -2.93 -5.66
N GLN A 170 16.42 -4.23 -5.36
CA GLN A 170 15.37 -4.86 -4.57
C GLN A 170 15.34 -4.33 -3.13
N GLN A 171 16.50 -4.18 -2.49
CA GLN A 171 16.58 -3.60 -1.15
C GLN A 171 16.04 -2.18 -1.12
N VAL A 172 16.41 -1.33 -2.07
CA VAL A 172 15.86 0.03 -2.18
C VAL A 172 14.35 0.02 -2.39
N ALA A 173 13.81 -0.93 -3.16
CA ALA A 173 12.35 -1.06 -3.33
C ALA A 173 11.66 -1.43 -2.01
N THR A 174 12.27 -2.30 -1.21
CA THR A 174 11.80 -2.64 0.14
C THR A 174 11.86 -1.43 1.05
N ASP A 175 12.97 -0.72 1.10
CA ASP A 175 13.16 0.46 1.95
C ASP A 175 12.11 1.56 1.64
N ILE A 176 11.82 1.80 0.36
CA ILE A 176 10.77 2.74 -0.08
C ILE A 176 9.39 2.30 0.41
N THR A 177 9.08 1.01 0.28
CA THR A 177 7.79 0.44 0.70
C THR A 177 7.62 0.53 2.22
N ASP A 178 8.67 0.18 2.98
CA ASP A 178 8.67 0.21 4.44
C ASP A 178 8.55 1.66 4.97
N GLU A 179 9.27 2.61 4.37
CA GLU A 179 9.17 4.01 4.72
C GLU A 179 7.77 4.55 4.44
N TYR A 180 7.18 4.21 3.28
CA TYR A 180 5.82 4.60 2.95
C TYR A 180 4.80 4.02 3.93
N ASN A 181 4.86 2.72 4.24
CA ASN A 181 3.94 2.07 5.17
C ASN A 181 4.06 2.62 6.60
N LYS A 182 5.27 3.01 7.00
CA LYS A 182 5.51 3.64 8.30
C LYS A 182 4.94 5.05 8.39
N GLU A 183 5.06 5.86 7.33
CA GLU A 183 4.56 7.23 7.31
C GLU A 183 3.04 7.30 7.06
N LEU A 184 2.47 6.36 6.29
CA LEU A 184 1.03 6.24 6.08
C LEU A 184 0.41 5.47 7.25
N ASN A 185 0.12 6.18 8.34
CA ASN A 185 -0.40 5.57 9.58
C ASN A 185 -1.74 6.19 9.99
N PRO A 186 -2.90 5.62 9.62
CA PRO A 186 -4.21 6.10 10.05
C PRO A 186 -4.59 5.70 11.49
N GLU A 187 -3.88 4.72 12.08
CA GLU A 187 -4.24 4.10 13.36
C GLU A 187 -4.49 5.10 14.51
N PRO A 188 -3.64 6.13 14.75
CA PRO A 188 -3.91 7.10 15.80
C PRO A 188 -5.24 7.85 15.59
N THR A 189 -5.63 8.11 14.34
CA THR A 189 -6.90 8.77 14.02
C THR A 189 -8.08 7.83 14.20
N GLN A 190 -7.94 6.56 13.86
CA GLN A 190 -8.96 5.53 14.08
C GLN A 190 -9.24 5.37 15.56
N LEU A 191 -8.19 5.20 16.39
CA LEU A 191 -8.32 5.08 17.84
C LEU A 191 -8.93 6.34 18.50
N LEU A 192 -8.57 7.53 18.01
CA LEU A 192 -9.16 8.76 18.52
C LEU A 192 -10.65 8.87 18.14
N TYR A 193 -11.02 8.42 16.94
CA TYR A 193 -12.40 8.36 16.50
C TYR A 193 -13.23 7.43 17.40
N ASP A 194 -12.73 6.24 17.71
CA ASP A 194 -13.35 5.31 18.67
C ASP A 194 -13.55 5.94 20.04
N GLY A 195 -12.54 6.63 20.54
CA GLY A 195 -12.64 7.35 21.81
C GLY A 195 -13.68 8.48 21.79
N ILE A 196 -13.83 9.20 20.68
CA ILE A 196 -14.83 10.26 20.52
C ILE A 196 -16.24 9.69 20.46
N THR A 197 -16.43 8.57 19.74
CA THR A 197 -17.73 7.95 19.48
C THR A 197 -18.13 6.91 20.57
N ASP A 198 -17.24 6.63 21.51
CA ASP A 198 -17.39 5.50 22.45
C ASP A 198 -17.71 4.20 21.70
N HIS A 199 -16.93 3.90 20.65
CA HIS A 199 -17.15 2.74 19.76
C HIS A 199 -18.58 2.70 19.17
N GLY A 200 -19.08 3.84 18.72
CA GLY A 200 -20.40 3.97 18.14
C GLY A 200 -21.57 3.94 19.13
N ARG A 201 -21.31 3.93 20.45
CA ARG A 201 -22.36 3.82 21.50
C ARG A 201 -22.97 5.15 21.92
N ASN A 202 -22.34 6.27 21.59
CA ASN A 202 -22.88 7.58 21.91
C ASN A 202 -23.59 8.23 20.68
N GLU A 203 -24.27 9.36 20.90
CA GLU A 203 -25.04 10.06 19.87
C GLU A 203 -24.21 11.11 19.11
N VAL A 204 -22.87 11.02 19.11
CA VAL A 204 -22.03 11.98 18.38
C VAL A 204 -22.21 11.76 16.89
N VAL A 205 -22.41 12.86 16.14
CA VAL A 205 -22.54 12.81 14.68
C VAL A 205 -21.23 12.31 14.07
N VAL A 206 -21.28 11.20 13.34
CA VAL A 206 -20.10 10.53 12.74
C VAL A 206 -19.21 11.49 11.96
N LYS A 207 -19.79 12.33 11.10
CA LYS A 207 -19.05 13.31 10.31
C LYS A 207 -18.23 14.28 11.17
N ASP A 208 -18.79 14.73 12.30
CA ASP A 208 -18.14 15.68 13.19
C ASP A 208 -17.04 14.99 14.01
N ALA A 209 -17.26 13.74 14.41
CA ALA A 209 -16.27 12.89 15.07
C ALA A 209 -15.08 12.61 14.17
N VAL A 210 -15.31 12.21 12.91
CA VAL A 210 -14.27 12.00 11.89
C VAL A 210 -13.44 13.27 11.68
N ALA A 211 -14.10 14.41 11.47
CA ALA A 211 -13.42 15.69 11.27
C ALA A 211 -12.58 16.09 12.49
N SER A 212 -13.10 15.85 13.70
CA SER A 212 -12.40 16.11 14.95
C SER A 212 -11.18 15.21 15.13
N ALA A 213 -11.31 13.91 14.87
CA ALA A 213 -10.21 12.95 14.97
C ALA A 213 -9.06 13.31 14.01
N ILE A 214 -9.35 13.56 12.74
CA ILE A 214 -8.37 13.96 11.74
C ILE A 214 -7.64 15.26 12.15
N LYS A 215 -8.40 16.28 12.59
CA LYS A 215 -7.83 17.58 12.97
C LYS A 215 -6.90 17.46 14.18
N ASN A 216 -7.29 16.71 15.20
CA ASN A 216 -6.52 16.60 16.43
C ASN A 216 -5.21 15.83 16.23
N VAL A 217 -5.23 14.74 15.48
CA VAL A 217 -3.99 13.99 15.15
C VAL A 217 -3.04 14.84 14.28
N ALA A 218 -3.56 15.60 13.32
CA ALA A 218 -2.75 16.50 12.52
C ALA A 218 -2.10 17.60 13.37
N PHE A 219 -2.82 18.12 14.38
CA PHE A 219 -2.29 19.12 15.32
C PHE A 219 -1.18 18.55 16.20
N GLU A 220 -1.35 17.36 16.78
CA GLU A 220 -0.33 16.71 17.60
C GLU A 220 0.94 16.38 16.82
N THR A 221 0.80 15.96 15.58
CA THR A 221 1.94 15.67 14.69
C THR A 221 2.76 16.93 14.39
N THR A 222 2.11 18.09 14.27
CA THR A 222 2.79 19.37 14.00
C THR A 222 3.30 20.08 15.26
N HIS A 223 2.76 19.72 16.42
CA HIS A 223 3.10 20.31 17.73
C HIS A 223 3.34 19.17 18.75
N PRO A 224 4.43 18.39 18.62
CA PRO A 224 4.68 17.28 19.53
C PRO A 224 4.79 17.83 20.96
N VAL A 225 3.93 17.31 21.84
CA VAL A 225 3.97 17.63 23.27
C VAL A 225 5.29 17.10 23.82
N THR A 226 6.23 18.00 24.11
CA THR A 226 7.43 17.62 24.87
C THR A 226 6.98 17.23 26.26
N SER A 227 6.99 15.92 26.57
CA SER A 227 6.78 15.45 27.94
C SER A 227 7.75 16.18 28.85
N PRO A 228 7.27 16.80 29.96
CA PRO A 228 8.17 17.31 30.97
C PRO A 228 8.93 16.11 31.53
N GLY A 229 10.24 16.08 31.32
CA GLY A 229 11.12 15.03 31.82
C GLY A 229 10.93 14.86 33.32
N ASN A 230 10.68 13.62 33.73
CA ASN A 230 10.81 13.17 35.12
C ASN A 230 12.29 13.08 35.50
#